data_9aa495b435db15255df4977c8b3c7e59
#
_entry.id   9aa495b435db15255df4977c8b3c7e59
#
_cell.length_a   1.000
_cell.length_b   1.000
_cell.length_c   1.000
_cell.angle_alpha   90.00
_cell.angle_beta   90.00
_cell.angle_gamma   90.00
#
_symmetry.space_group_name_H-M   'P 1'
#
loop_
_entity.id
_entity.type
_entity.pdbx_description
1 polymer ?
#
loop_
_entity_poly.entity_id
_entity_poly.type
_entity_poly.pdbx_seq_one_letter_code
_entity_poly.pdbx_strand_id
1 'polypeptide(L)'
;MISEQLIERWAAPEFAGVLDALLAEREPVYVVGGAVRDALLGRNAGVTDLDLALASPVLPAARRVADRLGWAYYPLDEERDVARIVLAREDAPPLVCDLAALRGELADDLALRDFTVNALALEIRRDHPPRLIDICGGAEDLHARLIRVVGPQSLASDPVRMLRAVRFAGQLGFAIEDGTERQIQPLANQVTQASAERQRDELWKILALPRPGDGLAELHRLGLLAHVLPEAAATDHIRQSPPHHLDVFGHTVQVMNYAAALRDWLTGQTNSLPDADLQAALLPWREKLAAHFAEELSAGHSRAGWLVWHALFHDTGKPGAFSEEIEDAGERRIRFFGHEEISATIAAERSDALRFSRREVQVAQIVAASHMRPHHLSESFPDGAISRRACYRFLRDTATGGREDRTGLDVLLLALADRQAPGKARGGGWGEYLSGIAGIIDFAFAPNRIAAGNTLVDGTTLMRSLDLAPGRMVGFLLESIAEAQAAGEVTSEDEALALAGELIRRAGFLPAVDGG
;
A
#
# COMPACT_ATOMS: atom_id res chain seq x y z
N MET A 1 -33.59 5.94 23.85
CA MET A 1 -33.55 6.70 22.55
C MET A 1 -32.20 6.58 21.84
N ILE A 2 -31.05 7.07 22.33
CA ILE A 2 -29.76 6.90 21.63
C ILE A 2 -29.34 5.43 21.57
N SER A 3 -29.57 4.66 22.62
CA SER A 3 -29.17 3.27 22.76
C SER A 3 -29.95 2.26 21.91
N GLU A 4 -31.26 2.42 21.73
CA GLU A 4 -32.08 1.56 20.87
C GLU A 4 -31.76 1.80 19.39
N GLN A 5 -31.60 3.07 18.99
CA GLN A 5 -31.16 3.41 17.64
C GLN A 5 -29.75 2.89 17.32
N LEU A 6 -28.87 2.73 18.32
CA LEU A 6 -27.53 2.19 18.14
C LEU A 6 -27.56 0.69 17.78
N ILE A 7 -28.41 -0.10 18.43
CA ILE A 7 -28.55 -1.55 18.13
C ILE A 7 -29.19 -1.78 16.77
N GLU A 8 -30.27 -1.07 16.44
CA GLU A 8 -30.90 -1.18 15.13
C GLU A 8 -29.97 -0.83 13.98
N ARG A 9 -28.97 0.00 14.24
CA ARG A 9 -27.98 0.44 13.26
C ARG A 9 -26.79 -0.52 13.07
N TRP A 10 -26.45 -1.37 14.09
CA TRP A 10 -25.41 -2.38 13.97
C TRP A 10 -25.92 -3.72 13.44
N ALA A 11 -27.21 -3.89 13.43
CA ALA A 11 -27.82 -5.17 13.21
C ALA A 11 -27.77 -5.59 11.74
N ALA A 12 -26.61 -6.08 11.30
CA ALA A 12 -26.72 -7.29 10.52
C ALA A 12 -27.49 -8.28 11.41
N PRO A 13 -28.61 -8.90 10.94
CA PRO A 13 -29.42 -9.82 11.75
C PRO A 13 -28.58 -10.92 12.43
N GLU A 14 -27.44 -11.25 11.83
CA GLU A 14 -26.48 -12.24 12.30
C GLU A 14 -25.80 -11.85 13.61
N PHE A 15 -25.42 -10.58 13.80
CA PHE A 15 -24.86 -10.09 15.08
C PHE A 15 -25.90 -10.08 16.19
N ALA A 16 -27.17 -9.81 15.86
CA ALA A 16 -28.27 -9.94 16.83
C ALA A 16 -28.36 -11.39 17.34
N GLY A 17 -28.21 -12.38 16.47
CA GLY A 17 -28.18 -13.81 16.86
C GLY A 17 -27.01 -14.13 17.79
N VAL A 18 -25.83 -13.52 17.59
CA VAL A 18 -24.68 -13.69 18.51
C VAL A 18 -24.99 -13.07 19.88
N LEU A 19 -25.52 -11.86 19.92
CA LEU A 19 -25.88 -11.17 21.16
C LEU A 19 -26.96 -11.95 21.93
N ASP A 20 -28.01 -12.40 21.26
CA ASP A 20 -29.09 -13.21 21.86
C ASP A 20 -28.56 -14.53 22.43
N ALA A 21 -27.66 -15.20 21.73
CA ALA A 21 -27.05 -16.43 22.18
C ALA A 21 -26.16 -16.20 23.41
N LEU A 22 -25.39 -15.13 23.45
CA LEU A 22 -24.57 -14.77 24.61
C LEU A 22 -25.42 -14.37 25.81
N LEU A 23 -26.44 -13.54 25.61
CA LEU A 23 -27.34 -13.11 26.67
C LEU A 23 -28.14 -14.28 27.28
N ALA A 24 -28.36 -15.39 26.54
CA ALA A 24 -28.93 -16.60 27.06
C ALA A 24 -28.04 -17.32 28.08
N GLU A 25 -26.74 -17.11 27.98
CA GLU A 25 -25.74 -17.74 28.86
C GLU A 25 -25.23 -16.82 29.96
N ARG A 26 -25.11 -15.52 29.65
CA ARG A 26 -24.46 -14.55 30.52
C ARG A 26 -24.99 -13.12 30.34
N GLU A 27 -25.10 -12.40 31.42
CA GLU A 27 -25.40 -10.98 31.47
C GLU A 27 -24.47 -10.25 32.47
N PRO A 28 -24.04 -9.04 32.16
CA PRO A 28 -24.23 -8.29 30.91
C PRO A 28 -23.26 -8.72 29.82
N VAL A 29 -23.60 -8.36 28.55
CA VAL A 29 -22.69 -8.35 27.40
C VAL A 29 -22.35 -6.91 27.08
N TYR A 30 -21.09 -6.61 26.84
CA TYR A 30 -20.65 -5.26 26.47
C TYR A 30 -20.16 -5.27 25.03
N VAL A 31 -20.78 -4.43 24.17
CA VAL A 31 -20.15 -4.04 22.91
C VAL A 31 -19.16 -2.93 23.21
N VAL A 32 -17.94 -3.02 22.71
CA VAL A 32 -16.86 -2.11 23.09
C VAL A 32 -16.07 -1.57 21.88
N GLY A 33 -15.36 -0.48 22.09
CA GLY A 33 -14.35 0.00 21.14
C GLY A 33 -14.91 0.67 19.88
N GLY A 34 -14.36 0.30 18.72
CA GLY A 34 -14.63 0.95 17.45
C GLY A 34 -16.07 0.94 17.01
N ALA A 35 -16.79 -0.14 17.25
CA ALA A 35 -18.21 -0.27 16.89
C ALA A 35 -19.08 0.76 17.60
N VAL A 36 -18.84 1.00 18.92
CA VAL A 36 -19.58 2.03 19.68
C VAL A 36 -19.25 3.43 19.17
N ARG A 37 -17.96 3.73 18.96
CA ARG A 37 -17.49 4.98 18.39
C ARG A 37 -18.15 5.30 17.05
N ASP A 38 -18.08 4.34 16.12
CA ASP A 38 -18.54 4.55 14.74
C ASP A 38 -20.06 4.70 14.68
N ALA A 39 -20.79 4.02 15.58
CA ALA A 39 -22.22 4.21 15.72
C ALA A 39 -22.59 5.61 16.26
N LEU A 40 -21.85 6.12 17.25
CA LEU A 40 -22.05 7.48 17.77
C LEU A 40 -21.73 8.56 16.70
N LEU A 41 -20.81 8.27 15.79
CA LEU A 41 -20.49 9.13 14.65
C LEU A 41 -21.47 8.99 13.47
N GLY A 42 -22.46 8.11 13.56
CA GLY A 42 -23.41 7.83 12.48
C GLY A 42 -22.77 7.09 11.29
N ARG A 43 -21.61 6.45 11.48
CA ARG A 43 -20.89 5.65 10.49
C ARG A 43 -21.35 4.20 10.56
N ASN A 44 -22.51 3.88 9.99
CA ASN A 44 -23.19 2.59 10.23
C ASN A 44 -23.17 1.64 9.01
N ALA A 45 -22.56 2.06 7.91
CA ALA A 45 -22.57 1.24 6.70
C ALA A 45 -21.57 0.10 6.82
N GLY A 46 -22.10 -1.15 6.95
CA GLY A 46 -21.30 -2.35 6.78
C GLY A 46 -20.37 -2.70 7.92
N VAL A 47 -20.85 -2.64 9.17
CA VAL A 47 -20.09 -3.22 10.30
C VAL A 47 -19.89 -4.72 10.03
N THR A 48 -18.63 -5.10 9.86
CA THR A 48 -18.20 -6.49 9.64
C THR A 48 -17.50 -7.07 10.87
N ASP A 49 -17.06 -6.19 11.78
CA ASP A 49 -16.31 -6.57 12.98
C ASP A 49 -17.00 -6.03 14.24
N LEU A 50 -17.23 -6.90 15.20
CA LEU A 50 -17.85 -6.56 16.48
C LEU A 50 -16.96 -7.04 17.64
N ASP A 51 -16.52 -6.10 18.47
CA ASP A 51 -15.75 -6.38 19.69
C ASP A 51 -16.70 -6.51 20.88
N LEU A 52 -16.68 -7.66 21.57
CA LEU A 52 -17.47 -7.94 22.76
C LEU A 52 -16.57 -8.18 23.98
N ALA A 53 -16.95 -7.60 25.10
CA ALA A 53 -16.32 -7.88 26.38
C ALA A 53 -17.33 -8.54 27.34
N LEU A 54 -16.87 -9.57 28.06
CA LEU A 54 -17.69 -10.43 28.91
C LEU A 54 -16.95 -10.78 30.21
N ALA A 55 -17.66 -11.20 31.23
CA ALA A 55 -17.01 -11.83 32.37
C ALA A 55 -16.45 -13.22 31.96
N SER A 56 -15.25 -13.57 32.46
CA SER A 56 -14.60 -14.88 32.22
C SER A 56 -15.44 -16.05 32.81
N PRO A 57 -15.43 -17.27 32.23
CA PRO A 57 -14.66 -17.70 31.07
C PRO A 57 -15.34 -17.39 29.73
N VAL A 58 -14.61 -16.80 28.78
CA VAL A 58 -15.12 -16.39 27.44
C VAL A 58 -14.95 -17.51 26.41
N LEU A 59 -13.82 -18.20 26.38
CA LEU A 59 -13.54 -19.26 25.39
C LEU A 59 -14.63 -20.33 25.31
N PRO A 60 -15.11 -20.90 26.43
CA PRO A 60 -16.19 -21.88 26.36
C PRO A 60 -17.53 -21.30 25.90
N ALA A 61 -17.84 -20.04 26.26
CA ALA A 61 -19.07 -19.38 25.84
C ALA A 61 -19.04 -19.10 24.33
N ALA A 62 -17.92 -18.53 23.82
CA ALA A 62 -17.71 -18.28 22.39
C ALA A 62 -17.83 -19.56 21.56
N ARG A 63 -17.26 -20.68 22.05
CA ARG A 63 -17.35 -21.99 21.37
C ARG A 63 -18.79 -22.46 21.27
N ARG A 64 -19.57 -22.42 22.38
CA ARG A 64 -20.99 -22.85 22.36
C ARG A 64 -21.84 -21.96 21.44
N VAL A 65 -21.59 -20.65 21.45
CA VAL A 65 -22.28 -19.71 20.54
C VAL A 65 -21.97 -20.02 19.10
N ALA A 66 -20.70 -20.23 18.77
CA ALA A 66 -20.26 -20.58 17.41
C ALA A 66 -20.90 -21.89 16.94
N ASP A 67 -20.85 -22.96 17.77
CA ASP A 67 -21.45 -24.25 17.48
C ASP A 67 -22.98 -24.14 17.28
N ARG A 68 -23.67 -23.34 18.10
CA ARG A 68 -25.12 -23.09 18.02
C ARG A 68 -25.53 -22.36 16.74
N LEU A 69 -24.71 -21.40 16.30
CA LEU A 69 -25.02 -20.54 15.15
C LEU A 69 -24.42 -21.08 13.84
N GLY A 70 -23.56 -22.11 13.89
CA GLY A 70 -22.84 -22.62 12.72
C GLY A 70 -21.71 -21.72 12.27
N TRP A 71 -21.14 -20.91 13.16
CA TRP A 71 -20.00 -20.03 12.86
C TRP A 71 -18.67 -20.75 13.13
N ALA A 72 -17.62 -20.36 12.42
CA ALA A 72 -16.27 -20.85 12.71
C ALA A 72 -15.74 -20.24 14.02
N TYR A 73 -15.03 -21.04 14.82
CA TYR A 73 -14.46 -20.66 16.10
C TYR A 73 -12.93 -20.74 16.07
N TYR A 74 -12.27 -19.71 16.60
CA TYR A 74 -10.83 -19.62 16.74
C TYR A 74 -10.46 -19.10 18.13
N PRO A 75 -9.72 -19.86 18.96
CA PRO A 75 -9.09 -19.30 20.14
C PRO A 75 -7.92 -18.42 19.70
N LEU A 76 -7.93 -17.14 20.07
CA LEU A 76 -6.86 -16.20 19.71
C LEU A 76 -5.79 -16.11 20.79
N ASP A 77 -6.20 -16.12 22.06
CA ASP A 77 -5.30 -16.05 23.22
C ASP A 77 -5.95 -16.78 24.39
N GLU A 78 -5.40 -17.94 24.75
CA GLU A 78 -5.94 -18.77 25.81
C GLU A 78 -5.64 -18.19 27.21
N GLU A 79 -4.50 -17.51 27.37
CA GLU A 79 -4.10 -16.92 28.65
C GLU A 79 -4.96 -15.69 28.98
N ARG A 80 -5.30 -14.91 27.95
CA ARG A 80 -6.14 -13.71 28.08
C ARG A 80 -7.62 -13.97 27.88
N ASP A 81 -8.01 -15.23 27.65
CA ASP A 81 -9.39 -15.65 27.42
C ASP A 81 -10.07 -14.88 26.28
N VAL A 82 -9.44 -14.93 25.08
CA VAL A 82 -9.88 -14.23 23.87
C VAL A 82 -10.19 -15.22 22.76
N ALA A 83 -11.37 -15.09 22.17
CA ALA A 83 -11.84 -15.90 21.05
C ALA A 83 -12.31 -15.02 19.88
N ARG A 84 -12.28 -15.59 18.68
CA ARG A 84 -12.91 -15.05 17.47
C ARG A 84 -13.93 -16.04 16.94
N ILE A 85 -15.10 -15.57 16.57
CA ILE A 85 -16.07 -16.33 15.80
C ILE A 85 -16.31 -15.63 14.46
N VAL A 86 -16.44 -16.42 13.38
CA VAL A 86 -16.48 -15.90 12.01
C VAL A 86 -17.62 -16.54 11.24
N LEU A 87 -18.45 -15.73 10.58
CA LEU A 87 -19.40 -16.17 9.58
C LEU A 87 -18.85 -15.83 8.19
N ALA A 88 -18.49 -16.86 7.43
CA ALA A 88 -18.15 -16.70 6.03
C ALA A 88 -19.42 -16.37 5.20
N ARG A 89 -19.31 -15.46 4.23
CA ARG A 89 -20.39 -15.08 3.31
C ARG A 89 -19.87 -15.22 1.88
N GLU A 90 -20.68 -15.71 0.93
CA GLU A 90 -20.24 -16.00 -0.44
C GLU A 90 -19.87 -14.72 -1.22
N ASP A 91 -20.72 -13.68 -1.13
CA ASP A 91 -20.57 -12.47 -1.94
C ASP A 91 -20.30 -11.19 -1.12
N ALA A 92 -19.87 -11.35 0.14
CA ALA A 92 -19.59 -10.22 1.04
C ALA A 92 -18.42 -10.53 1.98
N PRO A 93 -17.76 -9.53 2.56
CA PRO A 93 -16.75 -9.74 3.59
C PRO A 93 -17.32 -10.57 4.75
N PRO A 94 -16.53 -11.46 5.37
CA PRO A 94 -16.99 -12.25 6.51
C PRO A 94 -17.41 -11.34 7.66
N LEU A 95 -18.35 -11.80 8.48
CA LEU A 95 -18.63 -11.17 9.75
C LEU A 95 -17.73 -11.78 10.82
N VAL A 96 -17.09 -10.90 11.58
CA VAL A 96 -16.14 -11.26 12.64
C VAL A 96 -16.68 -10.77 13.98
N CYS A 97 -16.62 -11.62 14.99
CA CYS A 97 -16.94 -11.22 16.35
C CYS A 97 -15.79 -11.63 17.27
N ASP A 98 -15.13 -10.65 17.84
CA ASP A 98 -14.06 -10.85 18.82
C ASP A 98 -14.64 -10.76 20.23
N LEU A 99 -14.44 -11.82 21.00
CA LEU A 99 -14.91 -11.93 22.37
C LEU A 99 -13.71 -11.98 23.30
N ALA A 100 -13.64 -11.07 24.26
CA ALA A 100 -12.56 -10.98 25.22
C ALA A 100 -13.09 -10.94 26.67
N ALA A 101 -12.35 -11.55 27.58
CA ALA A 101 -12.63 -11.39 29.00
C ALA A 101 -12.29 -9.97 29.47
N LEU A 102 -13.16 -9.43 30.33
CA LEU A 102 -12.88 -8.18 31.03
C LEU A 102 -11.59 -8.31 31.86
N ARG A 103 -10.76 -7.31 31.82
CA ARG A 103 -9.56 -7.17 32.67
C ARG A 103 -9.93 -6.49 33.98
N GLY A 104 -10.46 -7.24 34.93
CA GLY A 104 -11.07 -6.72 36.16
C GLY A 104 -12.53 -6.33 35.94
N GLU A 105 -12.95 -5.23 36.53
CA GLU A 105 -14.26 -4.63 36.25
C GLU A 105 -14.27 -3.90 34.91
N LEU A 106 -15.46 -3.61 34.36
CA LEU A 106 -15.57 -2.87 33.09
C LEU A 106 -14.82 -1.54 33.13
N ALA A 107 -14.82 -0.85 34.26
CA ALA A 107 -14.14 0.41 34.44
C ALA A 107 -12.62 0.26 34.27
N ASP A 108 -12.05 -0.80 34.82
CA ASP A 108 -10.62 -1.10 34.71
C ASP A 108 -10.26 -1.44 33.25
N ASP A 109 -11.09 -2.22 32.56
CA ASP A 109 -10.86 -2.57 31.16
C ASP A 109 -10.89 -1.34 30.24
N LEU A 110 -11.86 -0.44 30.44
CA LEU A 110 -11.94 0.79 29.66
C LEU A 110 -10.75 1.73 29.94
N ALA A 111 -10.29 1.80 31.19
CA ALA A 111 -9.13 2.61 31.59
C ALA A 111 -7.80 2.08 31.02
N LEU A 112 -7.72 0.81 30.61
CA LEU A 112 -6.52 0.21 29.97
C LEU A 112 -6.50 0.37 28.45
N ARG A 113 -7.54 0.95 27.84
CA ARG A 113 -7.60 1.17 26.38
C ARG A 113 -6.65 2.27 25.93
N ASP A 114 -6.54 2.46 24.62
CA ASP A 114 -5.63 3.44 24.03
C ASP A 114 -6.15 4.88 24.14
N PHE A 115 -7.32 5.14 23.56
CA PHE A 115 -7.89 6.48 23.45
C PHE A 115 -9.31 6.51 24.00
N THR A 116 -9.71 7.68 24.53
CA THR A 116 -11.05 7.92 25.10
C THR A 116 -12.16 7.54 24.13
N VAL A 117 -12.00 7.91 22.84
CA VAL A 117 -12.97 7.61 21.78
C VAL A 117 -13.14 6.09 21.50
N ASN A 118 -12.21 5.28 21.93
CA ASN A 118 -12.27 3.81 21.87
C ASN A 118 -12.56 3.16 23.22
N ALA A 119 -12.62 3.96 24.29
CA ALA A 119 -12.90 3.52 25.66
C ALA A 119 -14.40 3.70 26.02
N LEU A 120 -15.22 3.37 25.06
CA LEU A 120 -16.68 3.41 25.16
C LEU A 120 -17.23 1.98 25.19
N ALA A 121 -18.28 1.76 25.98
CA ALA A 121 -18.99 0.49 26.01
C ALA A 121 -20.48 0.70 25.91
N LEU A 122 -21.19 -0.22 25.25
CA LEU A 122 -22.64 -0.34 25.32
C LEU A 122 -22.98 -1.61 26.10
N GLU A 123 -23.55 -1.43 27.26
CA GLU A 123 -24.06 -2.53 28.07
C GLU A 123 -25.38 -3.04 27.49
N ILE A 124 -25.44 -4.35 27.24
CA ILE A 124 -26.62 -5.03 26.75
C ILE A 124 -27.07 -6.05 27.79
N ARG A 125 -28.34 -5.94 28.17
CA ARG A 125 -29.04 -6.90 29.07
C ARG A 125 -30.34 -7.30 28.41
N ARG A 126 -30.84 -8.49 28.70
CA ARG A 126 -32.07 -9.01 28.11
C ARG A 126 -33.21 -8.07 28.52
N ASP A 127 -33.92 -7.83 29.13
CA ASP A 127 -35.13 -7.06 29.45
C ASP A 127 -34.86 -5.58 29.81
N HIS A 128 -33.72 -5.02 29.37
CA HIS A 128 -33.37 -3.63 29.66
C HIS A 128 -32.93 -2.91 28.37
N PRO A 129 -33.23 -1.62 28.24
CA PRO A 129 -32.69 -0.87 27.13
C PRO A 129 -31.15 -0.78 27.22
N PRO A 130 -30.44 -0.85 26.11
CA PRO A 130 -28.99 -0.73 26.07
C PRO A 130 -28.51 0.58 26.71
N ARG A 131 -27.42 0.51 27.47
CA ARG A 131 -26.89 1.65 28.21
C ARG A 131 -25.46 1.97 27.76
N LEU A 132 -25.25 3.22 27.26
CA LEU A 132 -23.91 3.72 27.00
C LEU A 132 -23.17 3.94 28.32
N ILE A 133 -21.94 3.40 28.40
CA ILE A 133 -21.01 3.59 29.50
C ILE A 133 -19.79 4.32 28.95
N ASP A 134 -19.56 5.51 29.48
CA ASP A 134 -18.44 6.39 29.14
C ASP A 134 -17.86 6.93 30.45
N ILE A 135 -16.76 6.35 30.89
CA ILE A 135 -16.06 6.77 32.11
C ILE A 135 -14.80 7.59 31.81
N CYS A 136 -14.38 7.64 30.53
CA CYS A 136 -13.16 8.29 30.09
C CYS A 136 -13.43 9.60 29.33
N GLY A 137 -14.68 10.01 29.15
CA GLY A 137 -15.05 11.22 28.40
C GLY A 137 -14.97 11.05 26.88
N GLY A 138 -15.07 9.82 26.38
CA GLY A 138 -14.94 9.54 24.94
C GLY A 138 -16.04 10.16 24.09
N ALA A 139 -17.27 10.28 24.59
CA ALA A 139 -18.36 10.92 23.87
C ALA A 139 -18.15 12.44 23.70
N GLU A 140 -17.55 13.11 24.70
CA GLU A 140 -17.16 14.50 24.61
C GLU A 140 -16.03 14.70 23.60
N ASP A 141 -14.99 13.86 23.64
CA ASP A 141 -13.88 13.90 22.68
C ASP A 141 -14.33 13.57 21.24
N LEU A 142 -15.32 12.68 21.05
CA LEU A 142 -15.96 12.47 19.74
C LEU A 142 -16.63 13.72 19.22
N HIS A 143 -17.37 14.43 20.09
CA HIS A 143 -18.01 15.69 19.72
C HIS A 143 -16.98 16.78 19.40
N ALA A 144 -15.92 16.87 20.22
CA ALA A 144 -14.81 17.82 20.04
C ALA A 144 -13.87 17.44 18.90
N ARG A 145 -14.00 16.23 18.31
CA ARG A 145 -13.12 15.66 17.29
C ARG A 145 -11.66 15.57 17.74
N LEU A 146 -11.44 15.01 18.92
CA LEU A 146 -10.12 14.87 19.52
C LEU A 146 -9.73 13.40 19.70
N ILE A 147 -8.47 13.10 19.48
CA ILE A 147 -7.83 11.85 19.87
C ILE A 147 -7.05 12.12 21.16
N ARG A 148 -7.58 11.64 22.27
CA ARG A 148 -7.01 11.78 23.62
C ARG A 148 -6.69 10.42 24.19
N VAL A 149 -5.49 10.25 24.79
CA VAL A 149 -5.15 9.04 25.54
C VAL A 149 -6.01 8.90 26.79
N VAL A 150 -6.37 7.66 27.15
CA VAL A 150 -7.22 7.38 28.32
C VAL A 150 -6.51 7.79 29.60
N GLY A 151 -5.19 7.63 29.67
CA GLY A 151 -4.42 7.95 30.89
C GLY A 151 -2.93 8.12 30.64
N PRO A 152 -2.19 8.62 31.65
CA PRO A 152 -0.79 9.01 31.49
C PRO A 152 0.15 7.85 31.19
N GLN A 153 -0.21 6.61 31.53
CA GLN A 153 0.60 5.42 31.28
C GLN A 153 0.23 4.72 29.95
N SER A 154 -0.81 5.19 29.25
CA SER A 154 -1.35 4.51 28.08
C SER A 154 -0.31 4.32 26.99
N LEU A 155 0.49 5.34 26.66
CA LEU A 155 1.50 5.28 25.60
C LEU A 155 2.74 4.48 26.04
N ALA A 156 3.18 4.62 27.27
CA ALA A 156 4.34 3.90 27.80
C ALA A 156 4.08 2.40 27.96
N SER A 157 2.85 2.00 28.28
CA SER A 157 2.46 0.59 28.40
C SER A 157 2.41 -0.15 27.05
N ASP A 158 2.18 0.58 25.96
CA ASP A 158 2.15 0.04 24.61
C ASP A 158 2.54 1.13 23.59
N PRO A 159 3.84 1.24 23.25
CA PRO A 159 4.34 2.31 22.40
C PRO A 159 3.74 2.36 21.00
N VAL A 160 3.21 1.26 20.47
CA VAL A 160 2.54 1.27 19.15
C VAL A 160 1.31 2.18 19.13
N ARG A 161 0.76 2.50 20.30
CA ARG A 161 -0.38 3.44 20.43
C ARG A 161 -0.05 4.84 19.90
N MET A 162 1.22 5.22 19.87
CA MET A 162 1.65 6.48 19.25
C MET A 162 1.38 6.49 17.73
N LEU A 163 1.63 5.38 17.02
CA LEU A 163 1.27 5.24 15.60
C LEU A 163 -0.25 5.18 15.42
N ARG A 164 -0.96 4.51 16.34
CA ARG A 164 -2.42 4.44 16.34
C ARG A 164 -3.06 5.83 16.51
N ALA A 165 -2.44 6.74 17.29
CA ALA A 165 -2.91 8.13 17.42
C ALA A 165 -2.96 8.81 16.05
N VAL A 166 -1.87 8.73 15.28
CA VAL A 166 -1.78 9.29 13.92
C VAL A 166 -2.80 8.63 12.99
N ARG A 167 -2.90 7.31 13.04
CA ARG A 167 -3.87 6.57 12.22
C ARG A 167 -5.31 7.01 12.52
N PHE A 168 -5.71 7.04 13.80
CA PHE A 168 -7.08 7.45 14.16
C PHE A 168 -7.35 8.91 13.85
N ALA A 169 -6.38 9.80 14.05
CA ALA A 169 -6.50 11.20 13.64
C ALA A 169 -6.81 11.31 12.13
N GLY A 170 -6.05 10.63 11.28
CA GLY A 170 -6.28 10.61 9.83
C GLY A 170 -7.57 9.90 9.42
N GLN A 171 -7.89 8.77 10.04
CA GLN A 171 -9.08 7.96 9.73
C GLN A 171 -10.39 8.67 10.10
N LEU A 172 -10.40 9.37 11.22
CA LEU A 172 -11.59 10.05 11.73
C LEU A 172 -11.68 11.51 11.27
N GLY A 173 -10.58 12.10 10.83
CA GLY A 173 -10.47 13.54 10.54
C GLY A 173 -10.47 14.36 11.84
N PHE A 174 -9.81 13.86 12.89
CA PHE A 174 -9.73 14.44 14.21
C PHE A 174 -8.32 14.99 14.47
N ALA A 175 -8.22 15.97 15.38
CA ALA A 175 -6.94 16.45 15.89
C ALA A 175 -6.45 15.54 17.04
N ILE A 176 -5.13 15.40 17.18
CA ILE A 176 -4.55 14.83 18.41
C ILE A 176 -4.61 15.92 19.49
N GLU A 177 -5.11 15.57 20.68
CA GLU A 177 -5.26 16.50 21.78
C GLU A 177 -3.87 16.92 22.32
N ASP A 178 -3.71 18.22 22.66
CA ASP A 178 -2.42 18.83 23.05
C ASP A 178 -1.71 18.09 24.20
N GLY A 179 -2.45 17.57 25.18
CA GLY A 179 -1.88 16.80 26.29
C GLY A 179 -1.36 15.44 25.85
N THR A 180 -2.05 14.82 24.88
CA THR A 180 -1.63 13.58 24.24
C THR A 180 -0.37 13.80 23.40
N GLU A 181 -0.32 14.88 22.64
CA GLU A 181 0.85 15.26 21.85
C GLU A 181 2.08 15.48 22.74
N ARG A 182 1.93 16.24 23.83
CA ARG A 182 3.00 16.44 24.81
C ARG A 182 3.49 15.15 25.48
N GLN A 183 2.66 14.10 25.52
CA GLN A 183 3.07 12.77 25.99
C GLN A 183 3.80 11.97 24.89
N ILE A 184 3.42 12.10 23.63
CA ILE A 184 4.04 11.38 22.50
C ILE A 184 5.49 11.83 22.31
N GLN A 185 5.74 13.14 22.24
CA GLN A 185 7.05 13.68 21.88
C GLN A 185 8.23 13.12 22.70
N PRO A 186 8.19 13.10 24.04
CA PRO A 186 9.30 12.55 24.84
C PRO A 186 9.39 11.02 24.79
N LEU A 187 8.34 10.32 24.35
CA LEU A 187 8.27 8.87 24.25
C LEU A 187 8.50 8.35 22.83
N ALA A 188 8.68 9.22 21.84
CA ALA A 188 8.70 8.87 20.43
C ALA A 188 9.72 7.76 20.09
N ASN A 189 10.90 7.77 20.73
CA ASN A 189 11.92 6.74 20.54
C ASN A 189 11.48 5.35 21.04
N GLN A 190 10.52 5.26 21.95
CA GLN A 190 10.04 3.98 22.48
C GLN A 190 9.17 3.22 21.47
N VAL A 191 8.71 3.88 20.38
CA VAL A 191 7.94 3.19 19.33
C VAL A 191 8.70 2.00 18.75
N THR A 192 10.04 2.04 18.75
CA THR A 192 10.91 0.94 18.29
C THR A 192 10.90 -0.28 19.21
N GLN A 193 10.32 -0.18 20.42
CA GLN A 193 10.13 -1.33 21.33
C GLN A 193 8.95 -2.23 20.90
N ALA A 194 8.03 -1.70 20.09
CA ALA A 194 7.01 -2.52 19.46
C ALA A 194 7.64 -3.45 18.41
N SER A 195 7.10 -4.66 18.24
CA SER A 195 7.61 -5.58 17.21
C SER A 195 7.50 -4.98 15.81
N ALA A 196 8.37 -5.40 14.90
CA ALA A 196 8.39 -4.92 13.52
C ALA A 196 7.05 -5.13 12.81
N GLU A 197 6.40 -6.26 13.07
CA GLU A 197 5.09 -6.60 12.53
C GLU A 197 4.01 -5.61 13.01
N ARG A 198 4.00 -5.28 14.30
CA ARG A 198 3.04 -4.30 14.84
C ARG A 198 3.27 -2.89 14.29
N GLN A 199 4.55 -2.49 14.13
CA GLN A 199 4.89 -1.22 13.49
C GLN A 199 4.42 -1.23 12.02
N ARG A 200 4.75 -2.28 11.27
CA ARG A 200 4.30 -2.47 9.88
C ARG A 200 2.79 -2.35 9.75
N ASP A 201 2.05 -3.08 10.58
CA ASP A 201 0.60 -3.15 10.48
C ASP A 201 -0.07 -1.79 10.75
N GLU A 202 0.45 -0.98 11.67
CA GLU A 202 -0.07 0.37 11.88
C GLU A 202 0.40 1.34 10.78
N LEU A 203 1.64 1.26 10.30
CA LEU A 203 2.11 2.02 9.14
C LEU A 203 1.27 1.69 7.90
N TRP A 204 1.00 0.39 7.65
CA TRP A 204 0.16 -0.04 6.52
C TRP A 204 -1.24 0.58 6.57
N LYS A 205 -1.83 0.66 7.77
CA LYS A 205 -3.13 1.32 7.97
C LYS A 205 -3.05 2.85 7.78
N ILE A 206 -1.91 3.48 8.11
CA ILE A 206 -1.68 4.90 7.83
C ILE A 206 -1.58 5.12 6.31
N LEU A 207 -0.88 4.25 5.58
CA LEU A 207 -0.80 4.30 4.12
C LEU A 207 -2.15 4.08 3.44
N ALA A 208 -3.07 3.35 4.09
CA ALA A 208 -4.43 3.13 3.61
C ALA A 208 -5.37 4.34 3.81
N LEU A 209 -4.94 5.38 4.51
CA LEU A 209 -5.73 6.61 4.68
C LEU A 209 -6.04 7.27 3.32
N PRO A 210 -7.12 8.06 3.21
CA PRO A 210 -7.40 8.83 1.99
C PRO A 210 -6.30 9.83 1.64
N ARG A 211 -5.59 10.33 2.65
CA ARG A 211 -4.46 11.26 2.51
C ARG A 211 -3.26 10.78 3.34
N PRO A 212 -2.57 9.73 2.88
CA PRO A 212 -1.48 9.11 3.64
C PRO A 212 -0.25 10.02 3.80
N GLY A 213 -0.03 10.94 2.87
CA GLY A 213 1.02 11.96 2.98
C GLY A 213 0.81 12.87 4.20
N ASP A 214 -0.45 13.23 4.50
CA ASP A 214 -0.75 14.02 5.70
C ASP A 214 -0.45 13.20 6.97
N GLY A 215 -0.69 11.88 6.94
CA GLY A 215 -0.29 10.96 8.01
C GLY A 215 1.23 10.90 8.19
N LEU A 216 2.00 10.89 7.09
CA LEU A 216 3.47 10.96 7.13
C LEU A 216 3.95 12.28 7.76
N ALA A 217 3.35 13.41 7.36
CA ALA A 217 3.66 14.72 7.92
C ALA A 217 3.35 14.78 9.42
N GLU A 218 2.26 14.15 9.86
CA GLU A 218 1.89 14.07 11.28
C GLU A 218 2.87 13.21 12.08
N LEU A 219 3.32 12.06 11.53
CA LEU A 219 4.40 11.26 12.13
C LEU A 219 5.68 12.09 12.30
N HIS A 220 6.00 12.92 11.31
CA HIS A 220 7.18 13.80 11.35
C HIS A 220 7.03 14.88 12.42
N ARG A 221 5.90 15.58 12.45
CA ARG A 221 5.59 16.63 13.42
C ARG A 221 5.66 16.15 14.87
N LEU A 222 5.26 14.91 15.13
CA LEU A 222 5.30 14.26 16.44
C LEU A 222 6.67 13.66 16.80
N GLY A 223 7.65 13.71 15.89
CA GLY A 223 8.98 13.12 16.10
C GLY A 223 9.03 11.59 15.95
N LEU A 224 7.92 10.96 15.58
CA LEU A 224 7.82 9.51 15.41
C LEU A 224 8.55 9.01 14.16
N LEU A 225 8.51 9.81 13.08
CA LEU A 225 9.04 9.42 11.77
C LEU A 225 10.52 9.08 11.82
N ALA A 226 11.32 9.85 12.58
CA ALA A 226 12.75 9.63 12.72
C ALA A 226 13.12 8.26 13.36
N HIS A 227 12.16 7.61 14.01
CA HIS A 227 12.36 6.31 14.67
C HIS A 227 11.78 5.15 13.88
N VAL A 228 10.66 5.35 13.18
CA VAL A 228 10.00 4.25 12.42
C VAL A 228 10.45 4.19 10.96
N LEU A 229 10.71 5.34 10.35
CA LEU A 229 11.14 5.50 8.95
C LEU A 229 12.20 6.61 8.84
N PRO A 230 13.39 6.41 9.45
CA PRO A 230 14.45 7.43 9.51
C PRO A 230 14.90 7.90 8.12
N GLU A 231 14.80 7.04 7.10
CA GLU A 231 15.17 7.38 5.73
C GLU A 231 14.20 8.42 5.12
N ALA A 232 12.91 8.30 5.44
CA ALA A 232 11.92 9.30 5.03
C ALA A 232 12.11 10.61 5.81
N ALA A 233 12.42 10.55 7.11
CA ALA A 233 12.72 11.73 7.90
C ALA A 233 13.97 12.47 7.41
N ALA A 234 14.98 11.75 6.89
CA ALA A 234 16.20 12.33 6.34
C ALA A 234 15.98 13.15 5.06
N THR A 235 14.82 13.05 4.43
CA THR A 235 14.47 13.86 3.24
C THR A 235 13.98 15.27 3.57
N ASP A 236 13.70 15.55 4.86
CA ASP A 236 13.28 16.87 5.33
C ASP A 236 14.38 17.92 5.10
N HIS A 237 13.96 19.10 4.66
CA HIS A 237 14.84 20.22 4.32
C HIS A 237 15.84 19.97 3.17
N ILE A 238 15.81 18.84 2.48
CA ILE A 238 16.63 18.59 1.29
C ILE A 238 16.06 19.40 0.13
N ARG A 239 16.72 20.51 -0.18
CA ARG A 239 16.30 21.41 -1.26
C ARG A 239 16.45 20.75 -2.63
N GLN A 240 15.60 21.15 -3.56
CA GLN A 240 15.63 20.76 -4.96
C GLN A 240 15.71 21.99 -5.87
N SER A 241 16.29 21.84 -7.06
CA SER A 241 16.30 22.91 -8.06
C SER A 241 14.94 23.05 -8.75
N PRO A 242 14.62 24.24 -9.31
CA PRO A 242 13.46 24.38 -10.19
C PRO A 242 13.43 23.30 -11.28
N PRO A 243 12.25 22.81 -11.64
CA PRO A 243 10.92 23.34 -11.34
C PRO A 243 10.31 22.89 -9.99
N HIS A 244 11.08 22.26 -9.09
CA HIS A 244 10.58 21.90 -7.76
C HIS A 244 10.52 23.13 -6.86
N HIS A 245 9.40 23.29 -6.14
CA HIS A 245 9.18 24.36 -5.18
C HIS A 245 9.11 23.86 -3.74
N LEU A 246 9.01 22.53 -3.56
CA LEU A 246 9.02 21.84 -2.28
C LEU A 246 10.41 21.22 -2.06
N ASP A 247 10.79 21.00 -0.82
CA ASP A 247 11.87 20.08 -0.49
C ASP A 247 11.48 18.63 -0.81
N VAL A 248 12.40 17.68 -0.64
CA VAL A 248 12.14 16.28 -0.97
C VAL A 248 11.03 15.70 -0.11
N PHE A 249 10.98 16.03 1.18
CA PHE A 249 9.94 15.55 2.10
C PHE A 249 8.55 16.05 1.69
N GLY A 250 8.40 17.35 1.52
CA GLY A 250 7.13 17.96 1.11
C GLY A 250 6.65 17.45 -0.26
N HIS A 251 7.58 17.20 -1.19
CA HIS A 251 7.28 16.54 -2.45
C HIS A 251 6.75 15.12 -2.25
N THR A 252 7.43 14.30 -1.43
CA THR A 252 7.02 12.92 -1.10
C THR A 252 5.61 12.88 -0.50
N VAL A 253 5.29 13.79 0.43
CA VAL A 253 3.94 13.94 1.01
C VAL A 253 2.88 14.12 -0.09
N GLN A 254 3.16 14.95 -1.10
CA GLN A 254 2.21 15.17 -2.20
C GLN A 254 2.13 13.96 -3.13
N VAL A 255 3.25 13.33 -3.48
CA VAL A 255 3.26 12.12 -4.32
C VAL A 255 2.43 11.00 -3.66
N MET A 256 2.56 10.80 -2.35
CA MET A 256 1.75 9.81 -1.60
C MET A 256 0.26 10.11 -1.70
N ASN A 257 -0.15 11.38 -1.59
CA ASN A 257 -1.57 11.76 -1.71
C ASN A 257 -2.11 11.54 -3.14
N TYR A 258 -1.30 11.79 -4.18
CA TYR A 258 -1.69 11.46 -5.56
C TYR A 258 -1.72 9.96 -5.83
N ALA A 259 -0.77 9.20 -5.29
CA ALA A 259 -0.78 7.74 -5.34
C ALA A 259 -2.03 7.16 -4.67
N ALA A 260 -2.45 7.73 -3.53
CA ALA A 260 -3.69 7.36 -2.87
C ALA A 260 -4.93 7.68 -3.72
N ALA A 261 -4.96 8.82 -4.40
CA ALA A 261 -6.06 9.15 -5.31
C ALA A 261 -6.17 8.15 -6.47
N LEU A 262 -5.04 7.73 -7.06
CA LEU A 262 -4.99 6.66 -8.06
C LEU A 262 -5.47 5.32 -7.50
N ARG A 263 -4.99 4.94 -6.32
CA ARG A 263 -5.44 3.74 -5.59
C ARG A 263 -6.96 3.74 -5.42
N ASP A 264 -7.52 4.82 -4.88
CA ASP A 264 -8.94 4.92 -4.56
C ASP A 264 -9.82 4.89 -5.82
N TRP A 265 -9.32 5.47 -6.93
CA TRP A 265 -10.00 5.39 -8.22
C TRP A 265 -9.97 3.99 -8.82
N LEU A 266 -8.85 3.27 -8.70
CA LEU A 266 -8.71 1.90 -9.19
C LEU A 266 -9.53 0.90 -8.36
N THR A 267 -9.59 1.09 -7.05
CA THR A 267 -10.37 0.23 -6.15
C THR A 267 -11.86 0.58 -6.10
N GLY A 268 -12.31 1.60 -6.85
CA GLY A 268 -13.70 2.00 -6.91
C GLY A 268 -14.20 2.80 -5.69
N GLN A 269 -13.31 3.24 -4.81
CA GLN A 269 -13.67 4.13 -3.69
C GLN A 269 -14.02 5.53 -4.16
N THR A 270 -13.47 5.96 -5.30
CA THR A 270 -13.84 7.20 -5.98
C THR A 270 -14.11 6.94 -7.46
N ASN A 271 -14.94 7.82 -8.07
CA ASN A 271 -15.25 7.74 -9.50
C ASN A 271 -14.43 8.72 -10.35
N SER A 272 -13.65 9.58 -9.73
CA SER A 272 -12.88 10.63 -10.42
C SER A 272 -11.49 10.81 -9.84
N LEU A 273 -10.56 11.18 -10.70
CA LEU A 273 -9.22 11.66 -10.33
C LEU A 273 -9.23 13.19 -10.25
N PRO A 274 -8.30 13.78 -9.47
CA PRO A 274 -8.15 15.24 -9.41
C PRO A 274 -7.79 15.88 -10.77
N ASP A 275 -7.16 15.13 -11.66
CA ASP A 275 -6.77 15.54 -13.00
C ASP A 275 -7.62 14.84 -14.06
N ALA A 276 -8.39 15.62 -14.81
CA ALA A 276 -9.31 15.10 -15.83
C ALA A 276 -8.57 14.50 -17.05
N ASP A 277 -7.43 15.08 -17.45
CA ASP A 277 -6.64 14.59 -18.57
C ASP A 277 -6.01 13.24 -18.23
N LEU A 278 -5.46 13.12 -17.00
CA LEU A 278 -4.96 11.85 -16.48
C LEU A 278 -6.06 10.78 -16.44
N GLN A 279 -7.23 11.15 -15.92
CA GLN A 279 -8.37 10.23 -15.90
C GLN A 279 -8.77 9.77 -17.30
N ALA A 280 -8.89 10.69 -18.25
CA ALA A 280 -9.22 10.38 -19.63
C ALA A 280 -8.17 9.45 -20.27
N ALA A 281 -6.89 9.70 -20.01
CA ALA A 281 -5.79 8.87 -20.50
C ALA A 281 -5.80 7.44 -19.96
N LEU A 282 -6.20 7.22 -18.69
CA LEU A 282 -6.21 5.91 -18.06
C LEU A 282 -7.54 5.15 -18.21
N LEU A 283 -8.63 5.85 -18.50
CA LEU A 283 -9.99 5.29 -18.53
C LEU A 283 -10.13 4.04 -19.42
N PRO A 284 -9.52 3.96 -20.63
CA PRO A 284 -9.62 2.78 -21.49
C PRO A 284 -9.10 1.47 -20.85
N TRP A 285 -8.19 1.59 -19.88
CA TRP A 285 -7.56 0.44 -19.21
C TRP A 285 -7.97 0.29 -17.74
N ARG A 286 -8.92 1.11 -17.23
CA ARG A 286 -9.29 1.15 -15.82
C ARG A 286 -9.57 -0.24 -15.24
N GLU A 287 -10.38 -1.05 -15.91
CA GLU A 287 -10.72 -2.40 -15.43
C GLU A 287 -9.50 -3.32 -15.36
N LYS A 288 -8.64 -3.29 -16.38
CA LYS A 288 -7.43 -4.09 -16.44
C LYS A 288 -6.40 -3.65 -15.40
N LEU A 289 -6.25 -2.33 -15.20
CA LEU A 289 -5.42 -1.77 -14.15
C LEU A 289 -5.98 -2.12 -12.77
N ALA A 290 -7.29 -1.99 -12.56
CA ALA A 290 -7.94 -2.37 -11.31
C ALA A 290 -7.69 -3.85 -10.98
N ALA A 291 -7.80 -4.74 -11.96
CA ALA A 291 -7.50 -6.17 -11.78
C ALA A 291 -6.02 -6.40 -11.42
N HIS A 292 -5.08 -5.69 -12.06
CA HIS A 292 -3.65 -5.77 -11.70
C HIS A 292 -3.39 -5.27 -10.27
N PHE A 293 -3.96 -4.12 -9.90
CA PHE A 293 -3.73 -3.52 -8.60
C PHE A 293 -4.51 -4.19 -7.46
N ALA A 294 -5.52 -5.01 -7.78
CA ALA A 294 -6.19 -5.90 -6.82
C ALA A 294 -5.36 -7.14 -6.46
N GLU A 295 -4.30 -7.46 -7.23
CA GLU A 295 -3.41 -8.58 -6.91
C GLU A 295 -2.76 -8.39 -5.55
N GLU A 296 -2.85 -9.41 -4.69
CA GLU A 296 -2.14 -9.43 -3.42
C GLU A 296 -0.70 -9.93 -3.61
N LEU A 297 0.27 -9.15 -3.16
CA LEU A 297 1.67 -9.57 -3.10
C LEU A 297 1.91 -10.52 -1.91
N SER A 298 1.17 -10.29 -0.82
CA SER A 298 1.00 -11.19 0.33
C SER A 298 -0.39 -10.97 0.94
N ALA A 299 -0.82 -11.83 1.87
CA ALA A 299 -2.15 -11.76 2.47
C ALA A 299 -2.44 -10.38 3.07
N GLY A 300 -3.48 -9.72 2.57
CA GLY A 300 -3.90 -8.39 3.00
C GLY A 300 -3.08 -7.22 2.43
N HIS A 301 -2.09 -7.47 1.58
CA HIS A 301 -1.23 -6.44 0.99
C HIS A 301 -1.36 -6.42 -0.54
N SER A 302 -2.35 -5.68 -1.04
CA SER A 302 -2.56 -5.52 -2.48
C SER A 302 -1.55 -4.57 -3.12
N ARG A 303 -1.31 -4.72 -4.43
CA ARG A 303 -0.49 -3.76 -5.22
C ARG A 303 -1.01 -2.33 -5.12
N ALA A 304 -2.33 -2.16 -4.97
CA ALA A 304 -2.92 -0.84 -4.76
C ALA A 304 -2.43 -0.17 -3.46
N GLY A 305 -2.29 -0.92 -2.37
CA GLY A 305 -1.65 -0.44 -1.13
C GLY A 305 -0.16 -0.15 -1.32
N TRP A 306 0.54 -1.00 -2.07
CA TRP A 306 1.96 -0.85 -2.38
C TRP A 306 2.26 0.40 -3.22
N LEU A 307 1.33 0.90 -4.02
CA LEU A 307 1.53 2.14 -4.79
C LEU A 307 1.87 3.33 -3.87
N VAL A 308 1.23 3.40 -2.70
CA VAL A 308 1.53 4.45 -1.69
C VAL A 308 2.88 4.21 -1.02
N TRP A 309 3.26 2.95 -0.76
CA TRP A 309 4.59 2.60 -0.26
C TRP A 309 5.69 2.99 -1.26
N HIS A 310 5.48 2.72 -2.54
CA HIS A 310 6.41 3.13 -3.59
C HIS A 310 6.57 4.66 -3.64
N ALA A 311 5.47 5.40 -3.50
CA ALA A 311 5.49 6.85 -3.43
C ALA A 311 6.28 7.37 -2.21
N LEU A 312 6.23 6.66 -1.07
CA LEU A 312 7.02 7.01 0.12
C LEU A 312 8.53 6.86 -0.11
N PHE A 313 8.95 5.81 -0.83
CA PHE A 313 10.37 5.44 -0.91
C PHE A 313 11.07 5.88 -2.20
N HIS A 314 10.36 6.38 -3.24
CA HIS A 314 10.97 6.65 -4.55
C HIS A 314 12.17 7.60 -4.49
N ASP A 315 12.13 8.60 -3.64
CA ASP A 315 13.10 9.69 -3.52
C ASP A 315 13.94 9.65 -2.23
N THR A 316 13.83 8.60 -1.42
CA THR A 316 14.58 8.48 -0.15
C THR A 316 16.10 8.40 -0.33
N GLY A 317 16.59 8.12 -1.52
CA GLY A 317 18.01 8.13 -1.87
C GLY A 317 18.59 9.52 -2.14
N LYS A 318 17.76 10.55 -2.33
CA LYS A 318 18.22 11.91 -2.66
C LYS A 318 19.18 12.53 -1.64
N PRO A 319 19.01 12.36 -0.32
CA PRO A 319 19.98 12.85 0.64
C PRO A 319 21.39 12.29 0.41
N GLY A 320 21.50 11.00 0.06
CA GLY A 320 22.78 10.34 -0.22
C GLY A 320 23.41 10.68 -1.58
N ALA A 321 22.60 11.18 -2.51
CA ALA A 321 23.02 11.55 -3.86
C ALA A 321 23.10 13.08 -4.06
N PHE A 322 22.97 13.87 -2.99
CA PHE A 322 22.96 15.32 -3.08
C PHE A 322 24.27 15.86 -3.62
N SER A 323 24.20 16.65 -4.70
CA SER A 323 25.33 17.42 -5.22
C SER A 323 24.87 18.82 -5.65
N GLU A 324 25.73 19.81 -5.46
CA GLU A 324 25.48 21.18 -5.88
C GLU A 324 26.55 21.57 -6.89
N GLU A 325 26.12 21.92 -8.10
CA GLU A 325 26.98 22.34 -9.20
C GLU A 325 26.75 23.83 -9.51
N ILE A 326 27.78 24.50 -9.96
CA ILE A 326 27.67 25.88 -10.47
C ILE A 326 27.69 25.80 -11.98
N GLU A 327 26.58 26.18 -12.63
CA GLU A 327 26.47 26.24 -14.08
C GLU A 327 27.19 27.47 -14.66
N ASP A 328 27.44 27.50 -15.98
CA ASP A 328 28.21 28.54 -16.67
C ASP A 328 27.69 29.97 -16.43
N ALA A 329 26.42 30.14 -16.09
CA ALA A 329 25.80 31.42 -15.72
C ALA A 329 26.01 31.83 -14.26
N GLY A 330 26.71 31.01 -13.43
CA GLY A 330 26.89 31.24 -12.00
C GLY A 330 25.67 30.81 -11.16
N GLU A 331 24.69 30.20 -11.77
CA GLU A 331 23.51 29.64 -11.07
C GLU A 331 23.88 28.33 -10.39
N ARG A 332 23.42 28.16 -9.15
CA ARG A 332 23.60 26.92 -8.42
C ARG A 332 22.48 25.93 -8.77
N ARG A 333 22.86 24.75 -9.21
CA ARG A 333 21.92 23.68 -9.53
C ARG A 333 22.17 22.46 -8.64
N ILE A 334 21.09 21.99 -8.01
CA ILE A 334 21.11 20.77 -7.19
C ILE A 334 20.77 19.59 -8.09
N ARG A 335 21.55 18.51 -7.96
CA ARG A 335 21.39 17.26 -8.71
C ARG A 335 21.44 16.06 -7.75
N PHE A 336 20.85 14.95 -8.17
CA PHE A 336 20.73 13.72 -7.37
C PHE A 336 21.01 12.49 -8.24
N PHE A 337 22.17 12.47 -8.89
CA PHE A 337 22.52 11.36 -9.79
C PHE A 337 22.62 10.04 -9.04
N GLY A 338 21.93 8.99 -9.54
CA GLY A 338 21.93 7.65 -8.98
C GLY A 338 21.12 7.52 -7.68
N HIS A 339 20.26 8.52 -7.35
CA HIS A 339 19.39 8.40 -6.17
C HIS A 339 18.40 7.25 -6.26
N GLU A 340 18.02 6.83 -7.48
CA GLU A 340 17.12 5.71 -7.72
C GLU A 340 17.69 4.39 -7.20
N GLU A 341 18.99 4.13 -7.36
CA GLU A 341 19.64 2.93 -6.84
C GLU A 341 19.78 2.96 -5.32
N ILE A 342 20.06 4.14 -4.76
CA ILE A 342 20.08 4.33 -3.31
C ILE A 342 18.68 4.15 -2.73
N SER A 343 17.65 4.74 -3.35
CA SER A 343 16.24 4.56 -2.97
C SER A 343 15.83 3.10 -3.01
N ALA A 344 16.24 2.35 -4.04
CA ALA A 344 15.95 0.93 -4.19
C ALA A 344 16.55 0.11 -3.05
N THR A 345 17.79 0.39 -2.67
CA THR A 345 18.46 -0.26 -1.55
C THR A 345 17.72 0.04 -0.24
N ILE A 346 17.41 1.30 0.02
CA ILE A 346 16.66 1.73 1.21
C ILE A 346 15.27 1.09 1.26
N ALA A 347 14.52 1.09 0.16
CA ALA A 347 13.19 0.49 0.09
C ALA A 347 13.22 -1.01 0.40
N ALA A 348 14.22 -1.73 -0.13
CA ALA A 348 14.39 -3.16 0.13
C ALA A 348 14.76 -3.44 1.60
N GLU A 349 15.76 -2.74 2.13
CA GLU A 349 16.23 -2.92 3.51
C GLU A 349 15.12 -2.58 4.52
N ARG A 350 14.38 -1.49 4.33
CA ARG A 350 13.29 -1.10 5.22
C ARG A 350 12.12 -2.07 5.14
N SER A 351 11.77 -2.53 3.94
CA SER A 351 10.71 -3.53 3.77
C SER A 351 11.07 -4.85 4.45
N ASP A 352 12.32 -5.31 4.34
CA ASP A 352 12.80 -6.52 5.03
C ASP A 352 12.82 -6.34 6.56
N ALA A 353 13.31 -5.20 7.04
CA ALA A 353 13.32 -4.88 8.48
C ALA A 353 11.91 -4.85 9.10
N LEU A 354 10.91 -4.43 8.35
CA LEU A 354 9.48 -4.46 8.73
C LEU A 354 8.81 -5.81 8.46
N ARG A 355 9.56 -6.85 8.09
CA ARG A 355 9.06 -8.21 7.91
C ARG A 355 8.03 -8.36 6.78
N PHE A 356 8.17 -7.60 5.71
CA PHE A 356 7.45 -7.87 4.48
C PHE A 356 8.00 -9.14 3.79
N SER A 357 7.20 -9.76 2.93
CA SER A 357 7.60 -10.96 2.20
C SER A 357 8.70 -10.66 1.18
N ARG A 358 9.46 -11.69 0.76
CA ARG A 358 10.49 -11.54 -0.27
C ARG A 358 9.96 -10.95 -1.58
N ARG A 359 8.74 -11.31 -1.96
CA ARG A 359 8.09 -10.79 -3.17
C ARG A 359 7.83 -9.29 -3.04
N GLU A 360 7.31 -8.86 -1.88
CA GLU A 360 7.08 -7.44 -1.58
C GLU A 360 8.37 -6.64 -1.60
N VAL A 361 9.43 -7.15 -0.98
CA VAL A 361 10.77 -6.52 -0.98
C VAL A 361 11.31 -6.37 -2.41
N GLN A 362 11.18 -7.41 -3.26
CA GLN A 362 11.63 -7.35 -4.65
C GLN A 362 10.84 -6.32 -5.47
N VAL A 363 9.52 -6.26 -5.30
CA VAL A 363 8.68 -5.25 -5.98
C VAL A 363 9.05 -3.85 -5.53
N ALA A 364 9.21 -3.62 -4.21
CA ALA A 364 9.64 -2.31 -3.69
C ALA A 364 10.98 -1.87 -4.28
N GLN A 365 11.96 -2.78 -4.33
CA GLN A 365 13.28 -2.52 -4.87
C GLN A 365 13.24 -2.13 -6.35
N ILE A 366 12.56 -2.93 -7.19
CA ILE A 366 12.55 -2.69 -8.64
C ILE A 366 11.76 -1.42 -9.00
N VAL A 367 10.68 -1.12 -8.29
CA VAL A 367 9.89 0.09 -8.53
C VAL A 367 10.70 1.33 -8.17
N ALA A 368 11.38 1.34 -7.02
CA ALA A 368 12.25 2.45 -6.63
C ALA A 368 13.43 2.62 -7.60
N ALA A 369 14.10 1.54 -8.03
CA ALA A 369 15.19 1.59 -9.00
C ALA A 369 14.75 2.12 -10.38
N SER A 370 13.49 1.94 -10.73
CA SER A 370 12.98 2.20 -12.08
C SER A 370 12.12 3.46 -12.19
N HIS A 371 11.83 4.17 -11.09
CA HIS A 371 10.84 5.25 -11.09
C HIS A 371 11.19 6.41 -12.03
N MET A 372 12.48 6.64 -12.32
CA MET A 372 12.93 7.66 -13.27
C MET A 372 12.80 7.24 -14.74
N ARG A 373 12.67 5.93 -15.04
CA ARG A 373 12.65 5.44 -16.45
C ARG A 373 11.51 6.00 -17.30
N PRO A 374 10.26 6.16 -16.79
CA PRO A 374 9.20 6.79 -17.58
C PRO A 374 9.51 8.23 -17.98
N HIS A 375 10.23 8.98 -17.13
CA HIS A 375 10.68 10.34 -17.44
C HIS A 375 11.73 10.33 -18.55
N HIS A 376 12.75 9.46 -18.47
CA HIS A 376 13.79 9.32 -19.50
C HIS A 376 13.21 8.85 -20.84
N LEU A 377 12.21 7.96 -20.82
CA LEU A 377 11.50 7.55 -22.04
C LEU A 377 10.76 8.73 -22.66
N SER A 378 10.06 9.54 -21.86
CA SER A 378 9.39 10.74 -22.36
C SER A 378 10.35 11.76 -22.97
N GLU A 379 11.53 11.94 -22.39
CA GLU A 379 12.59 12.80 -22.96
C GLU A 379 13.13 12.26 -24.29
N SER A 380 13.25 10.92 -24.41
CA SER A 380 13.71 10.24 -25.63
C SER A 380 12.66 10.20 -26.74
N PHE A 381 11.37 10.33 -26.39
CA PHE A 381 10.23 10.33 -27.29
C PHE A 381 9.30 11.52 -26.99
N PRO A 382 9.73 12.75 -27.34
CA PRO A 382 9.04 13.98 -26.93
C PRO A 382 7.65 14.17 -27.57
N ASP A 383 7.35 13.45 -28.63
CA ASP A 383 6.02 13.36 -29.27
C ASP A 383 5.07 12.36 -28.60
N GLY A 384 5.54 11.64 -27.55
CA GLY A 384 4.79 10.61 -26.85
C GLY A 384 4.68 9.27 -27.60
N ALA A 385 5.29 9.14 -28.80
CA ALA A 385 5.23 7.92 -29.62
C ALA A 385 6.34 6.92 -29.23
N ILE A 386 6.28 6.38 -28.01
CA ILE A 386 7.27 5.41 -27.52
C ILE A 386 7.24 4.15 -28.38
N SER A 387 8.41 3.75 -28.92
CA SER A 387 8.51 2.60 -29.80
C SER A 387 8.16 1.28 -29.07
N ARG A 388 7.55 0.31 -29.80
CA ARG A 388 7.22 -1.02 -29.25
C ARG A 388 8.43 -1.72 -28.63
N ARG A 389 9.63 -1.54 -29.22
CA ARG A 389 10.89 -2.04 -28.67
C ARG A 389 11.22 -1.42 -27.32
N ALA A 390 11.04 -0.11 -27.16
CA ALA A 390 11.24 0.57 -25.88
C ALA A 390 10.20 0.13 -24.82
N CYS A 391 8.94 -0.04 -25.22
CA CYS A 391 7.89 -0.59 -24.35
C CYS A 391 8.26 -2.00 -23.85
N TYR A 392 8.72 -2.88 -24.75
CA TYR A 392 9.15 -4.23 -24.40
C TYR A 392 10.31 -4.22 -23.40
N ARG A 393 11.37 -3.44 -23.69
CA ARG A 393 12.53 -3.33 -22.80
C ARG A 393 12.13 -2.81 -21.42
N PHE A 394 11.29 -1.78 -21.37
CA PHE A 394 10.79 -1.24 -20.10
C PHE A 394 10.09 -2.31 -19.28
N LEU A 395 9.11 -3.01 -19.85
CA LEU A 395 8.34 -4.03 -19.13
C LEU A 395 9.16 -5.27 -18.76
N ARG A 396 10.13 -5.67 -19.59
CA ARG A 396 11.06 -6.74 -19.28
C ARG A 396 11.96 -6.40 -18.09
N ASP A 397 12.56 -5.23 -18.11
CA ASP A 397 13.54 -4.80 -17.12
C ASP A 397 12.91 -4.45 -15.77
N THR A 398 11.61 -4.21 -15.73
CA THR A 398 10.84 -3.95 -14.50
C THR A 398 10.10 -5.17 -13.99
N ALA A 399 10.20 -6.33 -14.64
CA ALA A 399 9.56 -7.56 -14.18
C ALA A 399 10.32 -8.18 -13.00
N THR A 400 9.59 -8.64 -11.97
CA THR A 400 10.13 -9.34 -10.79
C THR A 400 9.92 -10.86 -10.84
N GLY A 401 8.96 -11.33 -11.65
CA GLY A 401 8.47 -12.71 -11.64
C GLY A 401 8.40 -13.39 -13.01
N GLY A 402 9.22 -13.00 -13.99
CA GLY A 402 9.18 -13.55 -15.34
C GLY A 402 8.40 -12.70 -16.35
N ARG A 403 8.24 -13.21 -17.59
CA ARG A 403 7.71 -12.41 -18.71
C ARG A 403 6.24 -11.98 -18.59
N GLU A 404 5.45 -12.62 -17.74
CA GLU A 404 4.05 -12.26 -17.50
C GLU A 404 3.87 -11.22 -16.40
N ASP A 405 4.91 -11.01 -15.61
CA ASP A 405 4.92 -9.99 -14.56
C ASP A 405 4.75 -8.59 -15.18
N ARG A 406 3.93 -7.78 -14.53
CA ARG A 406 3.59 -6.43 -14.96
C ARG A 406 3.95 -5.39 -13.91
N THR A 407 4.97 -5.62 -13.10
CA THR A 407 5.46 -4.64 -12.10
C THR A 407 5.81 -3.29 -12.74
N GLY A 408 6.12 -3.25 -14.05
CA GLY A 408 6.23 -2.00 -14.80
C GLY A 408 5.00 -1.10 -14.73
N LEU A 409 3.79 -1.64 -14.54
CA LEU A 409 2.58 -0.82 -14.33
C LEU A 409 2.62 -0.06 -13.00
N ASP A 410 3.20 -0.66 -11.96
CA ASP A 410 3.41 0.00 -10.65
C ASP A 410 4.36 1.20 -10.84
N VAL A 411 5.44 1.04 -11.63
CA VAL A 411 6.38 2.11 -11.97
C VAL A 411 5.69 3.24 -12.75
N LEU A 412 4.83 2.91 -13.73
CA LEU A 412 4.12 3.92 -14.52
C LEU A 412 3.15 4.73 -13.67
N LEU A 413 2.39 4.09 -12.78
CA LEU A 413 1.44 4.79 -11.93
C LEU A 413 2.14 5.64 -10.86
N LEU A 414 3.26 5.16 -10.32
CA LEU A 414 4.13 5.97 -9.46
C LEU A 414 4.63 7.22 -10.20
N ALA A 415 5.15 7.07 -11.43
CA ALA A 415 5.65 8.20 -12.22
C ALA A 415 4.55 9.22 -12.59
N LEU A 416 3.30 8.76 -12.76
CA LEU A 416 2.14 9.65 -12.93
C LEU A 416 1.85 10.43 -11.65
N ALA A 417 1.87 9.77 -10.48
CA ALA A 417 1.66 10.43 -9.19
C ALA A 417 2.79 11.44 -8.89
N ASP A 418 4.04 11.07 -9.16
CA ASP A 418 5.20 11.91 -8.99
C ASP A 418 5.13 13.19 -9.84
N ARG A 419 4.76 13.06 -11.12
CA ARG A 419 4.65 14.21 -12.03
C ARG A 419 3.45 15.13 -11.73
N GLN A 420 2.45 14.64 -11.00
CA GLN A 420 1.31 15.42 -10.55
C GLN A 420 1.58 16.23 -9.28
N ALA A 421 2.62 15.88 -8.51
CA ALA A 421 2.86 16.52 -7.22
C ALA A 421 3.07 18.03 -7.35
N PRO A 422 2.44 18.86 -6.49
CA PRO A 422 2.71 20.29 -6.41
C PRO A 422 4.19 20.56 -6.18
N GLY A 423 4.73 21.60 -6.85
CA GLY A 423 6.16 21.93 -6.79
C GLY A 423 6.95 21.47 -8.00
N LYS A 424 6.37 20.60 -8.84
CA LYS A 424 6.80 20.46 -10.23
C LYS A 424 5.97 21.42 -11.07
N ALA A 425 6.60 22.42 -11.70
CA ALA A 425 5.94 23.12 -12.78
C ALA A 425 5.51 22.03 -13.78
N ARG A 426 4.22 21.95 -14.12
CA ARG A 426 3.78 21.19 -15.28
C ARG A 426 4.48 21.82 -16.48
N GLY A 427 5.70 21.38 -16.79
CA GLY A 427 6.40 21.76 -18.00
C GLY A 427 5.51 21.41 -19.19
N GLY A 428 5.68 22.10 -20.32
CA GLY A 428 5.04 21.68 -21.57
C GLY A 428 5.28 20.19 -21.79
N GLY A 429 4.34 19.51 -22.48
CA GLY A 429 4.46 18.09 -22.78
C GLY A 429 3.70 17.14 -21.84
N TRP A 430 2.75 17.64 -21.04
CA TRP A 430 1.92 16.75 -20.19
C TRP A 430 1.07 15.80 -21.03
N GLY A 431 0.46 16.27 -22.12
CA GLY A 431 -0.33 15.45 -23.05
C GLY A 431 0.52 14.36 -23.71
N GLU A 432 1.71 14.72 -24.18
CA GLU A 432 2.67 13.81 -24.79
C GLU A 432 3.17 12.77 -23.77
N TYR A 433 3.44 13.20 -22.54
CA TYR A 433 3.80 12.28 -21.45
C TYR A 433 2.69 11.28 -21.18
N LEU A 434 1.44 11.73 -21.04
CA LEU A 434 0.29 10.85 -20.87
C LEU A 434 0.12 9.91 -22.06
N SER A 435 0.30 10.39 -23.29
CA SER A 435 0.22 9.56 -24.50
C SER A 435 1.29 8.46 -24.48
N GLY A 436 2.52 8.79 -24.10
CA GLY A 436 3.61 7.82 -23.97
C GLY A 436 3.32 6.75 -22.91
N ILE A 437 2.89 7.15 -21.73
CA ILE A 437 2.49 6.22 -20.66
C ILE A 437 1.33 5.32 -21.09
N ALA A 438 0.30 5.90 -21.72
CA ALA A 438 -0.85 5.17 -22.26
C ALA A 438 -0.42 4.15 -23.31
N GLY A 439 0.54 4.49 -24.18
CA GLY A 439 1.12 3.57 -25.17
C GLY A 439 1.85 2.38 -24.53
N ILE A 440 2.60 2.58 -23.42
CA ILE A 440 3.22 1.48 -22.68
C ILE A 440 2.15 0.59 -22.01
N ILE A 441 1.10 1.20 -21.44
CA ILE A 441 -0.01 0.45 -20.80
C ILE A 441 -0.75 -0.38 -21.87
N ASP A 442 -1.03 0.19 -23.04
CA ASP A 442 -1.65 -0.53 -24.15
C ASP A 442 -0.80 -1.73 -24.56
N PHE A 443 0.51 -1.52 -24.74
CA PHE A 443 1.45 -2.60 -25.06
C PHE A 443 1.48 -3.68 -23.95
N ALA A 444 1.40 -3.29 -22.68
CA ALA A 444 1.39 -4.24 -21.56
C ALA A 444 0.15 -5.15 -21.54
N PHE A 445 -0.97 -4.68 -22.07
CA PHE A 445 -2.22 -5.42 -22.15
C PHE A 445 -2.54 -5.97 -23.55
N ALA A 446 -1.66 -5.76 -24.54
CA ALA A 446 -1.86 -6.26 -25.90
C ALA A 446 -1.92 -7.80 -25.93
N PRO A 447 -2.84 -8.40 -26.74
CA PRO A 447 -2.99 -9.87 -26.84
C PRO A 447 -1.71 -10.57 -27.32
N ASN A 448 -0.91 -9.88 -28.12
CA ASN A 448 0.33 -10.41 -28.72
C ASN A 448 1.58 -10.06 -27.90
N ARG A 449 1.42 -9.64 -26.65
CA ARG A 449 2.57 -9.57 -25.75
C ARG A 449 3.20 -10.97 -25.66
N ILE A 450 4.53 -11.05 -25.82
CA ILE A 450 5.25 -12.33 -25.76
C ILE A 450 5.15 -12.86 -24.34
N ALA A 451 4.17 -13.74 -24.11
CA ALA A 451 4.08 -14.53 -22.89
C ALA A 451 5.16 -15.62 -22.89
N ALA A 452 5.51 -16.10 -21.71
CA ALA A 452 6.39 -17.26 -21.59
C ALA A 452 5.77 -18.45 -22.35
N GLY A 453 6.42 -18.88 -23.43
CA GLY A 453 5.93 -19.94 -24.32
C GLY A 453 5.50 -19.52 -25.73
N ASN A 454 5.36 -18.22 -26.01
CA ASN A 454 4.96 -17.70 -27.32
C ASN A 454 6.15 -17.13 -28.13
N THR A 455 7.36 -17.57 -27.85
CA THR A 455 8.53 -17.21 -28.67
C THR A 455 8.49 -17.99 -29.99
N LEU A 456 8.78 -17.29 -31.10
CA LEU A 456 8.85 -17.89 -32.43
C LEU A 456 9.85 -19.04 -32.52
N VAL A 457 10.90 -18.99 -31.69
CA VAL A 457 11.97 -20.00 -31.62
C VAL A 457 12.29 -20.27 -30.16
N ASP A 458 12.44 -21.54 -29.80
CA ASP A 458 12.98 -21.95 -28.50
C ASP A 458 14.50 -22.20 -28.55
N GLY A 459 15.11 -22.32 -27.37
CA GLY A 459 16.56 -22.52 -27.27
C GLY A 459 17.04 -23.82 -27.96
N THR A 460 16.21 -24.85 -27.96
CA THR A 460 16.56 -26.15 -28.60
C THR A 460 16.57 -26.04 -30.13
N THR A 461 15.57 -25.40 -30.68
CA THR A 461 15.48 -25.11 -32.10
C THR A 461 16.60 -24.18 -32.55
N LEU A 462 16.89 -23.12 -31.77
CA LEU A 462 17.97 -22.17 -32.07
C LEU A 462 19.34 -22.88 -32.09
N MET A 463 19.65 -23.68 -31.07
CA MET A 463 20.91 -24.42 -31.00
C MET A 463 21.07 -25.41 -32.16
N ARG A 464 19.99 -26.12 -32.51
CA ARG A 464 20.01 -27.10 -33.60
C ARG A 464 20.15 -26.43 -34.97
N SER A 465 19.41 -25.33 -35.22
CA SER A 465 19.38 -24.66 -36.54
C SER A 465 20.67 -23.89 -36.84
N LEU A 466 21.39 -23.42 -35.81
CA LEU A 466 22.58 -22.60 -35.96
C LEU A 466 23.86 -23.26 -35.43
N ASP A 467 23.78 -24.58 -35.12
CA ASP A 467 24.90 -25.36 -34.57
C ASP A 467 25.59 -24.70 -33.36
N LEU A 468 24.79 -24.29 -32.39
CA LEU A 468 25.28 -23.61 -31.20
C LEU A 468 25.33 -24.53 -29.99
N ALA A 469 26.39 -24.41 -29.21
CA ALA A 469 26.45 -25.03 -27.87
C ALA A 469 25.58 -24.24 -26.87
N PRO A 470 25.04 -24.93 -25.83
CA PRO A 470 24.33 -24.24 -24.74
C PRO A 470 25.24 -23.20 -24.09
N GLY A 471 24.69 -21.96 -23.86
CA GLY A 471 25.47 -20.92 -23.23
C GLY A 471 24.86 -19.52 -23.34
N ARG A 472 25.63 -18.52 -22.92
CA ARG A 472 25.21 -17.13 -22.89
C ARG A 472 24.78 -16.59 -24.26
N MET A 473 25.37 -17.09 -25.35
CA MET A 473 25.02 -16.69 -26.71
C MET A 473 23.57 -17.07 -27.04
N VAL A 474 23.15 -18.29 -26.70
CA VAL A 474 21.75 -18.71 -26.90
C VAL A 474 20.78 -17.83 -26.16
N GLY A 475 21.08 -17.48 -24.89
CA GLY A 475 20.28 -16.53 -24.11
C GLY A 475 20.18 -15.15 -24.75
N PHE A 476 21.31 -14.60 -25.21
CA PHE A 476 21.38 -13.31 -25.92
C PHE A 476 20.54 -13.33 -27.22
N LEU A 477 20.63 -14.37 -28.01
CA LEU A 477 19.89 -14.50 -29.26
C LEU A 477 18.38 -14.65 -29.01
N LEU A 478 17.97 -15.47 -28.03
CA LEU A 478 16.57 -15.59 -27.64
C LEU A 478 15.98 -14.26 -27.18
N GLU A 479 16.75 -13.51 -26.41
CA GLU A 479 16.34 -12.17 -25.95
C GLU A 479 16.19 -11.19 -27.11
N SER A 480 17.16 -11.19 -28.04
CA SER A 480 17.14 -10.32 -29.22
C SER A 480 15.97 -10.67 -30.16
N ILE A 481 15.67 -11.96 -30.34
CA ILE A 481 14.51 -12.41 -31.11
C ILE A 481 13.23 -11.99 -30.42
N ALA A 482 13.11 -12.18 -29.11
CA ALA A 482 11.93 -11.77 -28.35
C ALA A 482 11.68 -10.26 -28.46
N GLU A 483 12.73 -9.44 -28.41
CA GLU A 483 12.65 -7.99 -28.60
C GLU A 483 12.19 -7.60 -30.01
N ALA A 484 12.76 -8.23 -31.03
CA ALA A 484 12.38 -7.99 -32.44
C ALA A 484 10.95 -8.48 -32.73
N GLN A 485 10.54 -9.61 -32.16
CA GLN A 485 9.18 -10.11 -32.24
C GLN A 485 8.19 -9.14 -31.58
N ALA A 486 8.51 -8.61 -30.39
CA ALA A 486 7.69 -7.62 -29.70
C ALA A 486 7.57 -6.31 -30.48
N ALA A 487 8.63 -5.91 -31.19
CA ALA A 487 8.63 -4.76 -32.08
C ALA A 487 7.79 -5.02 -33.37
N GLY A 488 7.49 -6.27 -33.69
CA GLY A 488 6.84 -6.67 -34.95
C GLY A 488 7.80 -6.72 -36.15
N GLU A 489 9.11 -6.78 -35.88
CA GLU A 489 10.18 -6.85 -36.91
C GLU A 489 10.40 -8.28 -37.39
N VAL A 490 10.10 -9.27 -36.58
CA VAL A 490 10.06 -10.68 -36.92
C VAL A 490 8.71 -11.26 -36.55
N THR A 491 8.13 -12.06 -37.46
CA THR A 491 6.76 -12.60 -37.35
C THR A 491 6.70 -14.10 -37.60
N SER A 492 7.81 -14.70 -38.07
CA SER A 492 7.94 -16.10 -38.37
C SER A 492 9.22 -16.71 -37.77
N GLU A 493 9.26 -18.04 -37.64
CA GLU A 493 10.43 -18.80 -37.19
C GLU A 493 11.63 -18.54 -38.11
N ASP A 494 11.43 -18.54 -39.43
CA ASP A 494 12.49 -18.31 -40.41
C ASP A 494 13.11 -16.92 -40.27
N GLU A 495 12.29 -15.88 -40.09
CA GLU A 495 12.78 -14.51 -39.83
C GLU A 495 13.55 -14.41 -38.52
N ALA A 496 13.11 -15.11 -37.49
CA ALA A 496 13.79 -15.16 -36.19
C ALA A 496 15.16 -15.85 -36.28
N LEU A 497 15.24 -16.96 -37.01
CA LEU A 497 16.51 -17.68 -37.27
C LEU A 497 17.45 -16.86 -38.16
N ALA A 498 16.93 -16.17 -39.15
CA ALA A 498 17.72 -15.27 -40.01
C ALA A 498 18.32 -14.12 -39.19
N LEU A 499 17.53 -13.48 -38.30
CA LEU A 499 18.01 -12.44 -37.38
C LEU A 499 19.12 -12.99 -36.46
N ALA A 500 18.93 -14.17 -35.88
CA ALA A 500 19.94 -14.80 -35.04
C ALA A 500 21.25 -15.04 -35.78
N GLY A 501 21.19 -15.56 -37.00
CA GLY A 501 22.34 -15.75 -37.86
C GLY A 501 23.08 -14.46 -38.19
N GLU A 502 22.32 -13.37 -38.44
CA GLU A 502 22.93 -12.05 -38.66
C GLU A 502 23.65 -11.53 -37.39
N LEU A 503 23.04 -11.66 -36.22
CA LEU A 503 23.64 -11.23 -34.95
C LEU A 503 24.94 -12.01 -34.65
N ILE A 504 24.98 -13.31 -34.93
CA ILE A 504 26.19 -14.12 -34.76
C ILE A 504 27.31 -13.64 -35.69
N ARG A 505 27.00 -13.37 -36.97
CA ARG A 505 27.97 -12.83 -37.92
C ARG A 505 28.52 -11.47 -37.48
N ARG A 506 27.68 -10.58 -37.04
CA ARG A 506 28.10 -9.26 -36.51
C ARG A 506 28.99 -9.35 -35.27
N ALA A 507 28.71 -10.34 -34.42
CA ALA A 507 29.51 -10.59 -33.22
C ALA A 507 30.86 -11.29 -33.50
N GLY A 508 31.15 -11.69 -34.76
CA GLY A 508 32.40 -12.33 -35.16
C GLY A 508 32.52 -13.81 -34.74
N PHE A 509 31.42 -14.47 -34.44
CA PHE A 509 31.40 -15.87 -33.95
C PHE A 509 31.20 -16.91 -35.05
N LEU A 510 30.85 -16.52 -36.27
CA LEU A 510 30.84 -17.43 -37.42
C LEU A 510 31.74 -16.87 -38.53
N PRO A 511 32.56 -17.73 -39.21
CA PRO A 511 33.27 -17.30 -40.40
C PRO A 511 32.26 -16.89 -41.48
N ALA A 512 32.61 -15.87 -42.26
CA ALA A 512 31.82 -15.43 -43.41
C ALA A 512 31.59 -16.70 -44.29
N VAL A 513 30.33 -17.01 -44.58
CA VAL A 513 29.99 -18.03 -45.56
C VAL A 513 30.44 -17.43 -46.92
N ASP A 514 31.60 -17.91 -47.42
CA ASP A 514 32.04 -17.59 -48.75
C ASP A 514 30.94 -18.05 -49.72
N GLY A 515 30.32 -17.08 -50.40
CA GLY A 515 29.35 -17.32 -51.43
C GLY A 515 30.02 -18.04 -52.60
N GLY A 516 29.60 -19.29 -52.77
CA GLY A 516 29.85 -20.09 -53.96
C GLY A 516 28.59 -20.10 -54.84
#